data_aa0755fdd708ab5305d41a9062bb27cb
#
_entry.id   aa0755fdd708ab5305d41a9062bb27cb
#
_cell.length_a   1.000
_cell.length_b   1.000
_cell.length_c   1.000
_cell.angle_alpha   90.00
_cell.angle_beta   90.00
_cell.angle_gamma   90.00
#
_symmetry.space_group_name_H-M   'P 1'
#
loop_
_entity.id
_entity.type
_entity.pdbx_description
1 polymer ?
#
loop_
_entity_poly.entity_id
_entity_poly.type
_entity_poly.pdbx_seq_one_letter_code
_entity_poly.pdbx_strand_id
1 'polypeptide(L)'
;MEWSNESKVGVKMSEPPMREIECFLVLAEELHFGRTGERLFISQGRVSQLISGLERRIGTSLVARTSRRVHLTEFGAEFLASLAPAHRALVGVIEDAQSRARNMPTPLRVGFQGAIYDSIAAAVSRFEIQHPQTCVTIKELPLGDPFSDVLAGRIDAAVALLPVDEPELTTGLVFSRQPQTLAVSVHHPFSELGVIDAERLAQICLVPITGPAPDYWQRVNSPSTTPGGATIPTQGGASTVQEGLSQVAFSQVGLILCAATATYSQRSDITFVPINGLPESALGLVWRTELESPRLRAFAKAIEEAHSCPV
;
A
#
# COMPACT_ATOMS: atom_id res chain seq x y z
N MET A 1 16.29 5.77 -62.44
CA MET A 1 16.24 5.00 -61.18
C MET A 1 15.29 5.72 -60.24
N GLU A 2 14.04 5.29 -60.32
CA GLU A 2 12.95 5.84 -59.50
C GLU A 2 13.08 5.34 -58.07
N TRP A 3 13.13 6.25 -57.12
CA TRP A 3 12.99 5.94 -55.69
C TRP A 3 11.51 6.03 -55.34
N SER A 4 10.92 4.86 -55.13
CA SER A 4 9.53 4.70 -54.69
C SER A 4 9.31 5.40 -53.36
N ASN A 5 8.26 6.19 -53.37
CA ASN A 5 7.72 6.92 -52.23
C ASN A 5 6.97 5.92 -51.34
N GLU A 6 7.65 5.33 -50.33
CA GLU A 6 6.99 4.49 -49.32
C GLU A 6 6.15 5.37 -48.40
N SER A 7 4.90 5.08 -48.38
CA SER A 7 3.82 5.70 -47.62
C SER A 7 4.17 5.79 -46.11
N LYS A 8 4.41 7.00 -45.62
CA LYS A 8 4.37 7.31 -44.20
C LYS A 8 2.93 7.07 -43.74
N VAL A 9 2.66 5.91 -43.13
CA VAL A 9 1.48 5.71 -42.31
C VAL A 9 1.60 6.65 -41.13
N GLY A 10 1.01 7.82 -41.25
CA GLY A 10 0.91 8.80 -40.17
C GLY A 10 -0.03 8.23 -39.11
N VAL A 11 0.53 7.64 -38.07
CA VAL A 11 -0.21 7.41 -36.82
C VAL A 11 -0.61 8.79 -36.32
N LYS A 12 -1.88 9.15 -36.53
CA LYS A 12 -2.50 10.33 -35.92
C LYS A 12 -2.55 10.04 -34.40
N MET A 13 -1.49 10.34 -33.69
CA MET A 13 -1.51 10.39 -32.25
C MET A 13 -2.44 11.54 -31.85
N SER A 14 -3.68 11.23 -31.54
CA SER A 14 -4.56 12.19 -30.88
C SER A 14 -3.95 12.45 -29.49
N GLU A 15 -3.66 13.71 -29.18
CA GLU A 15 -3.16 14.10 -27.87
C GLU A 15 -4.06 13.52 -26.77
N PRO A 16 -3.49 12.90 -25.74
CA PRO A 16 -4.28 12.42 -24.60
C PRO A 16 -5.03 13.61 -23.99
N PRO A 17 -6.31 13.46 -23.68
CA PRO A 17 -7.12 14.53 -23.11
C PRO A 17 -6.80 14.75 -21.63
N MET A 18 -5.60 15.22 -21.28
CA MET A 18 -5.07 15.29 -19.91
C MET A 18 -6.04 15.96 -18.93
N ARG A 19 -6.66 17.08 -19.30
CA ARG A 19 -7.63 17.76 -18.43
C ARG A 19 -8.92 16.97 -18.20
N GLU A 20 -9.36 16.20 -19.18
CA GLU A 20 -10.50 15.31 -19.07
C GLU A 20 -10.16 14.14 -18.14
N ILE A 21 -8.95 13.59 -18.25
CA ILE A 21 -8.40 12.52 -17.41
C ILE A 21 -8.29 13.00 -15.96
N GLU A 22 -7.62 14.11 -15.71
CA GLU A 22 -7.48 14.69 -14.36
C GLU A 22 -8.85 14.95 -13.72
N CYS A 23 -9.78 15.49 -14.48
CA CYS A 23 -11.12 15.75 -14.01
C CYS A 23 -11.87 14.46 -13.62
N PHE A 24 -11.72 13.40 -14.40
CA PHE A 24 -12.32 12.11 -14.10
C PHE A 24 -11.70 11.46 -12.84
N LEU A 25 -10.39 11.50 -12.69
CA LEU A 25 -9.69 10.98 -11.51
C LEU A 25 -10.17 11.68 -10.23
N VAL A 26 -10.24 13.01 -10.23
CA VAL A 26 -10.74 13.77 -9.08
C VAL A 26 -12.23 13.52 -8.83
N LEU A 27 -13.05 13.41 -9.89
CA LEU A 27 -14.46 13.09 -9.73
C LEU A 27 -14.70 11.69 -9.15
N ALA A 28 -13.87 10.73 -9.49
CA ALA A 28 -13.93 9.37 -8.96
C ALA A 28 -13.64 9.32 -7.45
N GLU A 29 -12.79 10.21 -6.94
CA GLU A 29 -12.51 10.36 -5.50
C GLU A 29 -13.65 11.09 -4.77
N GLU A 30 -14.10 12.22 -5.34
CA GLU A 30 -15.09 13.10 -4.69
C GLU A 30 -16.53 12.59 -4.80
N LEU A 31 -16.84 11.86 -5.85
CA LEU A 31 -18.19 11.45 -6.24
C LEU A 31 -19.22 12.59 -6.18
N HIS A 32 -18.75 13.82 -6.48
CA HIS A 32 -19.54 15.04 -6.39
C HIS A 32 -19.01 16.14 -7.32
N PHE A 33 -19.79 16.53 -8.33
CA PHE A 33 -19.37 17.50 -9.34
C PHE A 33 -18.97 18.88 -8.78
N GLY A 34 -19.66 19.36 -7.74
CA GLY A 34 -19.35 20.64 -7.09
C GLY A 34 -17.99 20.59 -6.40
N ARG A 35 -17.76 19.60 -5.51
CA ARG A 35 -16.46 19.43 -4.84
C ARG A 35 -15.32 19.18 -5.81
N THR A 36 -15.56 18.42 -6.88
CA THR A 36 -14.57 18.26 -7.97
C THR A 36 -14.21 19.60 -8.59
N GLY A 37 -15.21 20.47 -8.84
CA GLY A 37 -14.98 21.81 -9.36
C GLY A 37 -14.18 22.68 -8.40
N GLU A 38 -14.51 22.68 -7.13
CA GLU A 38 -13.78 23.39 -6.08
C GLU A 38 -12.31 22.93 -6.01
N ARG A 39 -12.09 21.63 -5.99
CA ARG A 39 -10.73 21.04 -5.93
C ARG A 39 -9.88 21.34 -7.16
N LEU A 40 -10.50 21.43 -8.33
CA LEU A 40 -9.82 21.75 -9.60
C LEU A 40 -9.84 23.24 -9.96
N PHE A 41 -10.44 24.09 -9.12
CA PHE A 41 -10.60 25.52 -9.37
C PHE A 41 -11.35 25.83 -10.68
N ILE A 42 -12.40 25.05 -10.99
CA ILE A 42 -13.27 25.22 -12.16
C ILE A 42 -14.76 25.14 -11.78
N SER A 43 -15.64 25.65 -12.63
CA SER A 43 -17.06 25.54 -12.37
C SER A 43 -17.58 24.09 -12.51
N GLN A 44 -18.64 23.75 -11.77
CA GLN A 44 -19.33 22.45 -11.89
C GLN A 44 -19.78 22.17 -13.35
N GLY A 45 -20.21 23.20 -14.09
CA GLY A 45 -20.55 23.06 -15.50
C GLY A 45 -19.35 22.66 -16.35
N ARG A 46 -18.15 23.16 -16.02
CA ARG A 46 -16.90 22.79 -16.71
C ARG A 46 -16.51 21.36 -16.39
N VAL A 47 -16.63 20.91 -15.14
CA VAL A 47 -16.45 19.49 -14.78
C VAL A 47 -17.36 18.60 -15.64
N SER A 48 -18.65 18.96 -15.74
CA SER A 48 -19.63 18.20 -16.53
C SER A 48 -19.24 18.11 -18.02
N GLN A 49 -18.72 19.23 -18.60
CA GLN A 49 -18.25 19.23 -19.98
C GLN A 49 -17.02 18.33 -20.20
N LEU A 50 -16.06 18.36 -19.28
CA LEU A 50 -14.85 17.55 -19.36
C LEU A 50 -15.16 16.05 -19.27
N ILE A 51 -16.03 15.66 -18.31
CA ILE A 51 -16.47 14.25 -18.19
C ILE A 51 -17.22 13.82 -19.46
N SER A 52 -18.18 14.60 -19.94
CA SER A 52 -18.90 14.26 -21.18
C SER A 52 -17.98 14.24 -22.42
N GLY A 53 -16.92 15.02 -22.42
CA GLY A 53 -15.87 14.96 -23.44
C GLY A 53 -15.15 13.61 -23.44
N LEU A 54 -14.71 13.17 -22.26
CA LEU A 54 -14.03 11.89 -22.05
C LEU A 54 -14.93 10.71 -22.43
N GLU A 55 -16.17 10.69 -21.92
CA GLU A 55 -17.17 9.66 -22.23
C GLU A 55 -17.45 9.54 -23.73
N ARG A 56 -17.53 10.66 -24.43
CA ARG A 56 -17.71 10.68 -25.89
C ARG A 56 -16.51 10.11 -26.63
N ARG A 57 -15.29 10.35 -26.16
CA ARG A 57 -14.07 9.75 -26.76
C ARG A 57 -14.01 8.24 -26.54
N ILE A 58 -14.41 7.78 -25.38
CA ILE A 58 -14.41 6.38 -25.01
C ILE A 58 -15.60 5.64 -25.66
N GLY A 59 -16.71 6.35 -25.87
CA GLY A 59 -17.91 5.80 -26.48
C GLY A 59 -18.90 5.20 -25.48
N THR A 60 -18.65 5.37 -24.17
CA THR A 60 -19.55 4.89 -23.11
C THR A 60 -19.51 5.79 -21.89
N SER A 61 -20.53 5.67 -21.01
CA SER A 61 -20.61 6.44 -19.79
C SER A 61 -19.71 5.85 -18.71
N LEU A 62 -18.90 6.70 -18.08
CA LEU A 62 -18.03 6.38 -16.95
C LEU A 62 -18.72 6.65 -15.62
N VAL A 63 -19.68 7.57 -15.62
CA VAL A 63 -20.35 8.07 -14.42
C VAL A 63 -21.86 7.95 -14.59
N ALA A 64 -22.53 7.35 -13.61
CA ALA A 64 -23.97 7.36 -13.51
C ALA A 64 -24.44 8.43 -12.51
N ARG A 65 -25.46 9.19 -12.90
CA ARG A 65 -26.04 10.29 -12.10
C ARG A 65 -27.49 9.96 -11.75
N THR A 66 -27.80 10.06 -10.50
CA THR A 66 -29.17 10.18 -10.03
C THR A 66 -29.37 11.59 -9.48
N SER A 67 -30.62 11.99 -9.22
CA SER A 67 -30.94 13.30 -8.61
C SER A 67 -30.28 13.51 -7.23
N ARG A 68 -29.72 12.45 -6.61
CA ARG A 68 -29.18 12.48 -5.26
C ARG A 68 -27.75 11.91 -5.13
N ARG A 69 -27.23 11.16 -6.11
CA ARG A 69 -25.93 10.49 -5.99
C ARG A 69 -25.21 10.42 -7.34
N VAL A 70 -23.90 10.53 -7.26
CA VAL A 70 -22.96 10.28 -8.35
C VAL A 70 -22.21 8.99 -8.00
N HIS A 71 -22.10 8.08 -8.92
CA HIS A 71 -21.29 6.86 -8.77
C HIS A 71 -20.66 6.47 -10.11
N LEU A 72 -19.59 5.72 -10.07
CA LEU A 72 -18.97 5.17 -11.27
C LEU A 72 -19.87 4.07 -11.85
N THR A 73 -19.91 3.96 -13.16
CA THR A 73 -20.43 2.76 -13.84
C THR A 73 -19.45 1.60 -13.63
N GLU A 74 -19.88 0.36 -13.89
CA GLU A 74 -18.98 -0.79 -13.87
C GLU A 74 -17.77 -0.55 -14.79
N PHE A 75 -17.99 -0.15 -16.02
CA PHE A 75 -16.94 0.24 -16.94
C PHE A 75 -16.11 1.43 -16.43
N GLY A 76 -16.72 2.41 -15.77
CA GLY A 76 -16.02 3.55 -15.17
C GLY A 76 -15.07 3.12 -14.04
N ALA A 77 -15.44 2.11 -13.25
CA ALA A 77 -14.59 1.55 -12.21
C ALA A 77 -13.39 0.78 -12.81
N GLU A 78 -13.62 -0.06 -13.82
CA GLU A 78 -12.57 -0.77 -14.56
C GLU A 78 -11.61 0.22 -15.25
N PHE A 79 -12.16 1.24 -15.90
CA PHE A 79 -11.36 2.29 -16.55
C PHE A 79 -10.53 3.06 -15.53
N LEU A 80 -11.08 3.40 -14.36
CA LEU A 80 -10.34 4.04 -13.26
C LEU A 80 -9.19 3.18 -12.78
N ALA A 81 -9.42 1.87 -12.59
CA ALA A 81 -8.39 0.94 -12.13
C ALA A 81 -7.19 0.88 -13.10
N SER A 82 -7.43 0.98 -14.40
CA SER A 82 -6.38 1.00 -15.42
C SER A 82 -5.76 2.38 -15.60
N LEU A 83 -6.56 3.44 -15.58
CA LEU A 83 -6.13 4.81 -15.88
C LEU A 83 -5.31 5.42 -14.74
N ALA A 84 -5.73 5.24 -13.49
CA ALA A 84 -5.09 5.89 -12.36
C ALA A 84 -3.61 5.52 -12.19
N PRO A 85 -3.18 4.25 -12.36
CA PRO A 85 -1.77 3.90 -12.37
C PRO A 85 -0.99 4.51 -13.54
N ALA A 86 -1.54 4.47 -14.75
CA ALA A 86 -0.88 5.00 -15.94
C ALA A 86 -0.67 6.53 -15.87
N HIS A 87 -1.68 7.26 -15.37
CA HIS A 87 -1.57 8.70 -15.16
C HIS A 87 -0.48 9.04 -14.13
N ARG A 88 -0.43 8.30 -13.00
CA ARG A 88 0.62 8.50 -12.00
C ARG A 88 2.02 8.19 -12.53
N ALA A 89 2.17 7.13 -13.31
CA ALA A 89 3.45 6.81 -13.94
C ALA A 89 3.92 7.95 -14.85
N LEU A 90 3.01 8.53 -15.63
CA LEU A 90 3.31 9.68 -16.47
C LEU A 90 3.73 10.91 -15.66
N VAL A 91 2.99 11.24 -14.59
CA VAL A 91 3.34 12.34 -13.68
C VAL A 91 4.72 12.10 -13.06
N GLY A 92 5.00 10.87 -12.58
CA GLY A 92 6.30 10.50 -12.01
C GLY A 92 7.46 10.69 -12.99
N VAL A 93 7.30 10.32 -14.26
CA VAL A 93 8.33 10.56 -15.29
C VAL A 93 8.62 12.06 -15.47
N ILE A 94 7.59 12.90 -15.44
CA ILE A 94 7.74 14.36 -15.56
C ILE A 94 8.43 14.93 -14.31
N GLU A 95 8.03 14.51 -13.12
CA GLU A 95 8.64 14.94 -11.85
C GLU A 95 10.13 14.52 -11.79
N ASP A 96 10.45 13.29 -12.19
CA ASP A 96 11.82 12.81 -12.29
C ASP A 96 12.66 13.66 -13.25
N ALA A 97 12.12 13.98 -14.42
CA ALA A 97 12.79 14.83 -15.38
C ALA A 97 13.01 16.26 -14.85
N GLN A 98 12.01 16.84 -14.17
CA GLN A 98 12.13 18.15 -13.53
C GLN A 98 13.16 18.16 -12.40
N SER A 99 13.19 17.13 -11.57
CA SER A 99 14.17 16.96 -10.49
C SER A 99 15.59 16.92 -11.04
N ARG A 100 15.83 16.12 -12.10
CA ARG A 100 17.13 16.05 -12.78
C ARG A 100 17.52 17.40 -13.40
N ALA A 101 16.59 18.08 -14.04
CA ALA A 101 16.85 19.40 -14.65
C ALA A 101 17.21 20.46 -13.61
N ARG A 102 16.72 20.33 -12.38
CA ARG A 102 17.02 21.24 -11.26
C ARG A 102 18.17 20.77 -10.39
N ASN A 103 18.86 19.68 -10.72
CA ASN A 103 19.85 19.01 -9.87
C ASN A 103 19.31 18.70 -8.45
N MET A 104 18.00 18.44 -8.32
CA MET A 104 17.40 18.01 -7.08
C MET A 104 17.39 16.48 -7.01
N PRO A 105 17.57 15.89 -5.81
CA PRO A 105 17.44 14.44 -5.65
C PRO A 105 16.04 13.97 -6.06
N THR A 106 15.99 12.88 -6.81
CA THR A 106 14.72 12.25 -7.20
C THR A 106 14.20 11.40 -6.03
N PRO A 107 12.97 11.58 -5.56
CA PRO A 107 12.44 10.79 -4.45
C PRO A 107 12.25 9.33 -4.85
N LEU A 108 12.65 8.41 -3.95
CA LEU A 108 12.21 7.02 -3.93
C LEU A 108 11.21 6.88 -2.78
N ARG A 109 9.96 6.69 -3.11
CA ARG A 109 8.85 6.64 -2.15
C ARG A 109 8.67 5.22 -1.66
N VAL A 110 8.94 4.99 -0.38
CA VAL A 110 8.87 3.66 0.24
C VAL A 110 7.79 3.66 1.32
N GLY A 111 6.82 2.77 1.19
CA GLY A 111 5.83 2.50 2.21
C GLY A 111 6.34 1.47 3.22
N PHE A 112 5.82 1.51 4.44
CA PHE A 112 6.08 0.48 5.46
C PHE A 112 4.84 0.26 6.31
N GLN A 113 4.70 -0.97 6.84
CA GLN A 113 3.65 -1.32 7.80
C GLN A 113 4.24 -1.41 9.22
N GLY A 114 3.59 -0.74 10.17
CA GLY A 114 3.97 -0.78 11.58
C GLY A 114 5.18 0.11 11.90
N ALA A 115 6.38 -0.45 12.01
CA ALA A 115 7.58 0.30 12.38
C ALA A 115 8.70 0.13 11.34
N ILE A 116 9.56 1.13 11.25
CA ILE A 116 10.80 1.03 10.47
C ILE A 116 11.86 0.41 11.35
N TYR A 117 12.39 -0.73 10.92
CA TYR A 117 13.44 -1.44 11.63
C TYR A 117 14.81 -0.79 11.39
N ASP A 118 15.71 -0.92 12.35
CA ASP A 118 17.08 -0.37 12.26
C ASP A 118 17.79 -0.80 10.98
N SER A 119 17.59 -2.04 10.54
CA SER A 119 18.15 -2.56 9.29
C SER A 119 17.63 -1.82 8.05
N ILE A 120 16.36 -1.42 8.03
CA ILE A 120 15.79 -0.61 6.95
C ILE A 120 16.33 0.82 7.01
N ALA A 121 16.42 1.40 8.21
CA ALA A 121 16.99 2.74 8.38
C ALA A 121 18.46 2.79 7.95
N ALA A 122 19.25 1.76 8.29
CA ALA A 122 20.64 1.61 7.84
C ALA A 122 20.73 1.44 6.31
N ALA A 123 19.82 0.65 5.72
CA ALA A 123 19.75 0.48 4.26
C ALA A 123 19.44 1.80 3.55
N VAL A 124 18.49 2.58 4.06
CA VAL A 124 18.15 3.92 3.54
C VAL A 124 19.37 4.82 3.56
N SER A 125 20.03 4.94 4.73
CA SER A 125 21.22 5.80 4.88
C SER A 125 22.35 5.38 3.92
N ARG A 126 22.63 4.09 3.81
CA ARG A 126 23.64 3.56 2.88
C ARG A 126 23.28 3.84 1.42
N PHE A 127 22.02 3.63 1.07
CA PHE A 127 21.54 3.86 -0.28
C PHE A 127 21.67 5.33 -0.70
N GLU A 128 21.31 6.28 0.17
CA GLU A 128 21.43 7.72 -0.12
C GLU A 128 22.89 8.18 -0.25
N ILE A 129 23.81 7.60 0.53
CA ILE A 129 25.26 7.85 0.39
C ILE A 129 25.76 7.36 -0.96
N GLN A 130 25.31 6.18 -1.42
CA GLN A 130 25.72 5.61 -2.70
C GLN A 130 25.03 6.27 -3.90
N HIS A 131 23.86 6.86 -3.69
CA HIS A 131 23.02 7.47 -4.72
C HIS A 131 22.62 8.90 -4.35
N PRO A 132 23.54 9.87 -4.32
CA PRO A 132 23.29 11.23 -3.81
C PRO A 132 22.25 12.01 -4.64
N GLN A 133 21.89 11.54 -5.83
CA GLN A 133 20.81 12.07 -6.65
C GLN A 133 19.45 11.44 -6.34
N THR A 134 19.36 10.64 -5.28
CA THR A 134 18.10 10.03 -4.81
C THR A 134 17.92 10.35 -3.34
N CYS A 135 16.70 10.73 -2.94
CA CYS A 135 16.29 10.77 -1.54
C CYS A 135 15.20 9.73 -1.30
N VAL A 136 15.24 9.06 -0.16
CA VAL A 136 14.19 8.11 0.23
C VAL A 136 13.14 8.84 1.05
N THR A 137 11.91 8.83 0.59
CA THR A 137 10.77 9.33 1.36
C THR A 137 9.98 8.15 1.90
N ILE A 138 9.60 8.24 3.17
CA ILE A 138 9.00 7.14 3.90
C ILE A 138 7.56 7.48 4.24
N LYS A 139 6.64 6.53 3.99
CA LYS A 139 5.22 6.66 4.28
C LYS A 139 4.72 5.44 5.05
N GLU A 140 4.06 5.66 6.18
CA GLU A 140 3.36 4.60 6.87
C GLU A 140 2.13 4.16 6.07
N LEU A 141 1.96 2.84 5.94
CA LEU A 141 0.81 2.21 5.32
C LEU A 141 -0.12 1.67 6.40
N PRO A 142 -1.44 1.77 6.21
CA PRO A 142 -2.37 1.13 7.12
C PRO A 142 -2.14 -0.38 7.18
N LEU A 143 -2.27 -0.97 8.37
CA LEU A 143 -2.13 -2.41 8.54
C LEU A 143 -3.16 -3.18 7.71
N GLY A 144 -4.38 -2.64 7.63
CA GLY A 144 -5.47 -3.21 6.84
C GLY A 144 -5.48 -2.85 5.35
N ASP A 145 -4.47 -2.10 4.87
CA ASP A 145 -4.34 -1.73 3.45
C ASP A 145 -2.87 -1.80 3.00
N PRO A 146 -2.32 -3.01 2.87
CA PRO A 146 -0.90 -3.22 2.56
C PRO A 146 -0.51 -2.83 1.14
N PHE A 147 -1.44 -2.89 0.17
CA PHE A 147 -1.10 -2.89 -1.25
C PHE A 147 -1.68 -1.74 -2.06
N SER A 148 -2.73 -1.07 -1.61
CA SER A 148 -3.41 -0.04 -2.43
C SER A 148 -2.50 1.10 -2.87
N ASP A 149 -1.54 1.52 -2.04
CA ASP A 149 -0.63 2.61 -2.40
C ASP A 149 0.42 2.19 -3.44
N VAL A 150 0.94 0.97 -3.36
CA VAL A 150 1.90 0.45 -4.33
C VAL A 150 1.21 0.08 -5.64
N LEU A 151 0.05 -0.57 -5.59
CA LEU A 151 -0.78 -0.86 -6.78
C LEU A 151 -1.17 0.43 -7.49
N ALA A 152 -1.52 1.43 -6.75
CA ALA A 152 -1.86 2.73 -7.27
C ALA A 152 -0.65 3.56 -7.73
N GLY A 153 0.61 3.12 -7.54
CA GLY A 153 1.81 3.87 -7.88
C GLY A 153 2.00 5.16 -7.07
N ARG A 154 1.31 5.29 -5.92
CA ARG A 154 1.53 6.40 -4.98
C ARG A 154 2.85 6.29 -4.24
N ILE A 155 3.36 5.09 -4.11
CA ILE A 155 4.71 4.74 -3.63
C ILE A 155 5.39 3.83 -4.64
N ASP A 156 6.72 3.83 -4.64
CA ASP A 156 7.53 3.05 -5.57
C ASP A 156 7.75 1.61 -5.07
N ALA A 157 7.81 1.43 -3.77
CA ALA A 157 7.89 0.12 -3.13
C ALA A 157 7.25 0.13 -1.73
N ALA A 158 6.91 -1.03 -1.21
CA ALA A 158 6.43 -1.23 0.14
C ALA A 158 7.25 -2.29 0.88
N VAL A 159 7.61 -2.01 2.12
CA VAL A 159 8.01 -3.02 3.11
C VAL A 159 6.73 -3.53 3.73
N ALA A 160 6.30 -4.71 3.34
CA ALA A 160 4.98 -5.24 3.68
C ALA A 160 5.06 -6.65 4.25
N LEU A 161 4.06 -7.00 5.07
CA LEU A 161 3.83 -8.36 5.51
C LEU A 161 3.36 -9.23 4.35
N LEU A 162 3.93 -10.41 4.24
CA LEU A 162 3.57 -11.40 3.24
C LEU A 162 2.41 -12.31 3.74
N PRO A 163 1.72 -13.03 2.88
CA PRO A 163 2.01 -13.23 1.45
C PRO A 163 1.53 -12.09 0.56
N VAL A 164 2.01 -12.06 -0.68
CA VAL A 164 1.53 -11.21 -1.77
C VAL A 164 1.14 -12.13 -2.92
N ASP A 165 -0.11 -12.05 -3.35
CA ASP A 165 -0.70 -12.83 -4.45
C ASP A 165 -1.45 -11.91 -5.43
N GLU A 166 -0.90 -10.70 -5.62
CA GLU A 166 -1.41 -9.72 -6.58
C GLU A 166 -0.60 -9.85 -7.88
N PRO A 167 -1.25 -10.13 -9.04
CA PRO A 167 -0.55 -10.35 -10.31
C PRO A 167 0.32 -9.17 -10.76
N GLU A 168 -0.06 -7.95 -10.38
CA GLU A 168 0.64 -6.72 -10.72
C GLU A 168 1.85 -6.44 -9.82
N LEU A 169 2.01 -7.19 -8.73
CA LEU A 169 3.08 -6.97 -7.76
C LEU A 169 4.18 -8.02 -7.86
N THR A 170 5.40 -7.55 -7.75
CA THR A 170 6.59 -8.38 -7.57
C THR A 170 7.00 -8.35 -6.11
N THR A 171 7.13 -9.52 -5.50
CA THR A 171 7.86 -9.68 -4.24
C THR A 171 9.33 -9.88 -4.59
N GLY A 172 10.14 -8.88 -4.29
CA GLY A 172 11.58 -8.96 -4.53
C GLY A 172 12.29 -9.69 -3.42
N LEU A 173 12.87 -8.94 -2.48
CA LEU A 173 13.61 -9.50 -1.35
C LEU A 173 12.67 -9.81 -0.19
N VAL A 174 12.72 -11.05 0.30
CA VAL A 174 12.16 -11.43 1.60
C VAL A 174 13.31 -11.39 2.61
N PHE A 175 13.34 -10.38 3.44
CA PHE A 175 14.49 -10.07 4.30
C PHE A 175 14.27 -10.37 5.78
N SER A 176 13.05 -10.73 6.19
CA SER A 176 12.78 -11.11 7.56
C SER A 176 11.72 -12.20 7.63
N ARG A 177 11.96 -13.21 8.48
CA ARG A 177 10.97 -14.20 8.91
C ARG A 177 11.01 -14.23 10.43
N GLN A 178 9.87 -14.07 11.07
CA GLN A 178 9.80 -13.89 12.51
C GLN A 178 8.56 -14.56 13.10
N PRO A 179 8.64 -15.06 14.32
CA PRO A 179 7.48 -15.57 15.04
C PRO A 179 6.43 -14.46 15.22
N GLN A 180 5.20 -14.87 15.39
CA GLN A 180 4.12 -13.98 15.75
C GLN A 180 4.03 -13.84 17.27
N THR A 181 3.56 -12.70 17.73
CA THR A 181 3.34 -12.38 19.13
C THR A 181 1.90 -11.90 19.35
N LEU A 182 1.38 -12.17 20.55
CA LEU A 182 0.11 -11.63 21.00
C LEU A 182 0.37 -10.42 21.91
N ALA A 183 -0.03 -9.25 21.46
CA ALA A 183 -0.09 -8.07 22.32
C ALA A 183 -1.32 -8.16 23.21
N VAL A 184 -1.15 -8.04 24.51
CA VAL A 184 -2.22 -8.00 25.52
C VAL A 184 -1.93 -6.91 26.56
N SER A 185 -2.96 -6.40 27.24
CA SER A 185 -2.75 -5.53 28.39
C SER A 185 -1.89 -6.22 29.46
N VAL A 186 -1.04 -5.46 30.16
CA VAL A 186 -0.27 -5.98 31.32
C VAL A 186 -1.16 -6.56 32.41
N HIS A 187 -2.45 -6.24 32.42
CA HIS A 187 -3.45 -6.77 33.34
C HIS A 187 -4.22 -7.99 32.80
N HIS A 188 -3.91 -8.43 31.58
CA HIS A 188 -4.55 -9.61 31.00
C HIS A 188 -3.90 -10.89 31.55
N PRO A 189 -4.68 -11.98 31.84
CA PRO A 189 -4.11 -13.21 32.34
C PRO A 189 -2.99 -13.82 31.51
N PHE A 190 -2.99 -13.56 30.21
CA PHE A 190 -1.94 -14.05 29.31
C PHE A 190 -0.63 -13.27 29.42
N SER A 191 -0.62 -12.09 30.03
CA SER A 191 0.60 -11.27 30.21
C SER A 191 1.68 -11.96 31.06
N GLU A 192 1.27 -12.86 31.96
CA GLU A 192 2.18 -13.62 32.82
C GLU A 192 2.73 -14.88 32.15
N LEU A 193 2.26 -15.22 30.95
CA LEU A 193 2.69 -16.40 30.21
C LEU A 193 3.94 -16.09 29.39
N GLY A 194 4.96 -16.94 29.52
CA GLY A 194 6.18 -16.78 28.70
C GLY A 194 5.97 -17.07 27.21
N VAL A 195 5.00 -17.93 26.88
CA VAL A 195 4.64 -18.33 25.53
C VAL A 195 3.23 -18.94 25.56
N ILE A 196 2.48 -18.80 24.47
CA ILE A 196 1.19 -19.48 24.30
C ILE A 196 1.21 -20.36 23.06
N ASP A 197 0.42 -21.43 23.09
CA ASP A 197 0.08 -22.20 21.90
C ASP A 197 -1.02 -21.49 21.10
N ALA A 198 -0.99 -21.56 19.77
CA ALA A 198 -1.96 -20.94 18.88
C ALA A 198 -3.40 -21.40 19.16
N GLU A 199 -3.61 -22.62 19.67
CA GLU A 199 -4.95 -23.10 20.04
C GLU A 199 -5.57 -22.29 21.18
N ARG A 200 -4.76 -21.66 22.03
CA ARG A 200 -5.26 -20.79 23.10
C ARG A 200 -5.83 -19.46 22.62
N LEU A 201 -5.61 -19.10 21.35
CA LEU A 201 -6.24 -17.91 20.75
C LEU A 201 -7.77 -18.01 20.75
N ALA A 202 -8.34 -19.23 20.77
CA ALA A 202 -9.77 -19.41 20.92
C ALA A 202 -10.33 -18.96 22.30
N GLN A 203 -9.44 -18.67 23.26
CA GLN A 203 -9.81 -18.26 24.62
C GLN A 203 -9.77 -16.73 24.84
N ILE A 204 -9.37 -15.96 23.83
CA ILE A 204 -9.26 -14.51 23.91
C ILE A 204 -9.93 -13.88 22.70
N CYS A 205 -10.62 -12.74 22.90
CA CYS A 205 -11.10 -11.93 21.78
C CYS A 205 -9.93 -11.21 21.12
N LEU A 206 -9.77 -11.37 19.81
CA LEU A 206 -8.79 -10.59 19.06
C LEU A 206 -9.39 -9.33 18.47
N VAL A 207 -8.58 -8.29 18.36
CA VAL A 207 -8.85 -7.11 17.51
C VAL A 207 -8.54 -7.51 16.07
N PRO A 208 -9.55 -7.66 15.20
CA PRO A 208 -9.29 -8.00 13.80
C PRO A 208 -8.70 -6.81 13.05
N ILE A 209 -7.86 -7.11 12.07
CA ILE A 209 -7.37 -6.11 11.12
C ILE A 209 -8.52 -5.77 10.16
N THR A 210 -8.87 -4.48 10.08
CA THR A 210 -9.93 -3.96 9.21
C THR A 210 -9.36 -3.12 8.08
N GLY A 211 -9.91 -3.30 6.87
CA GLY A 211 -9.49 -2.56 5.68
C GLY A 211 -9.68 -3.40 4.42
N PRO A 212 -9.24 -2.89 3.27
CA PRO A 212 -9.38 -3.55 1.98
C PRO A 212 -8.31 -4.62 1.71
N ALA A 213 -7.53 -5.03 2.74
CA ALA A 213 -6.55 -6.11 2.59
C ALA A 213 -7.22 -7.38 2.03
N PRO A 214 -6.58 -8.09 1.09
CA PRO A 214 -7.13 -9.31 0.50
C PRO A 214 -7.36 -10.41 1.53
N ASP A 215 -8.38 -11.26 1.31
CA ASP A 215 -8.73 -12.34 2.22
C ASP A 215 -7.57 -13.32 2.49
N TYR A 216 -6.76 -13.60 1.47
CA TYR A 216 -5.59 -14.48 1.62
C TYR A 216 -4.57 -13.87 2.60
N TRP A 217 -4.38 -12.56 2.56
CA TRP A 217 -3.48 -11.84 3.46
C TRP A 217 -4.06 -11.78 4.89
N GLN A 218 -5.35 -11.50 5.00
CA GLN A 218 -6.04 -11.47 6.30
C GLN A 218 -5.98 -12.82 7.01
N ARG A 219 -6.19 -13.94 6.30
CA ARG A 219 -6.10 -15.29 6.90
C ARG A 219 -4.77 -15.58 7.57
N VAL A 220 -3.67 -14.99 7.10
CA VAL A 220 -2.33 -15.19 7.67
C VAL A 220 -2.04 -14.19 8.80
N ASN A 221 -2.39 -12.92 8.60
CA ASN A 221 -1.98 -11.83 9.49
C ASN A 221 -3.08 -11.46 10.52
N SER A 222 -4.31 -11.93 10.33
CA SER A 222 -5.44 -11.74 11.24
C SER A 222 -6.35 -12.99 11.21
N PRO A 223 -5.88 -14.16 11.66
CA PRO A 223 -6.62 -15.41 11.54
C PRO A 223 -7.93 -15.37 12.34
N SER A 224 -8.99 -15.96 11.77
CA SER A 224 -10.30 -16.14 12.41
C SER A 224 -10.48 -17.53 13.04
N THR A 225 -9.53 -18.43 12.80
CA THR A 225 -9.52 -19.79 13.35
C THR A 225 -8.12 -20.16 13.79
N THR A 226 -8.02 -21.02 14.82
CA THR A 226 -6.76 -21.65 15.23
C THR A 226 -6.33 -22.68 14.19
N PRO A 227 -5.08 -23.15 14.21
CA PRO A 227 -4.64 -24.27 13.36
C PRO A 227 -5.49 -25.53 13.50
N GLY A 228 -6.01 -25.84 14.68
CA GLY A 228 -6.92 -26.95 14.95
C GLY A 228 -8.37 -26.69 14.50
N GLY A 229 -8.68 -25.50 13.95
CA GLY A 229 -10.00 -25.16 13.42
C GLY A 229 -10.97 -24.56 14.44
N ALA A 230 -10.55 -24.28 15.66
CA ALA A 230 -11.40 -23.60 16.64
C ALA A 230 -11.57 -22.13 16.25
N THR A 231 -12.80 -21.60 16.36
CA THR A 231 -13.07 -20.19 16.06
C THR A 231 -12.39 -19.28 17.07
N ILE A 232 -11.71 -18.25 16.58
CA ILE A 232 -11.13 -17.18 17.39
C ILE A 232 -12.17 -16.06 17.50
N PRO A 233 -12.65 -15.73 18.71
CA PRO A 233 -13.60 -14.62 18.86
C PRO A 233 -12.93 -13.29 18.55
N THR A 234 -13.69 -12.35 18.00
CA THR A 234 -13.19 -11.02 17.63
C THR A 234 -14.03 -9.92 18.25
N GLN A 235 -13.40 -8.79 18.56
CA GLN A 235 -14.07 -7.60 19.10
C GLN A 235 -13.38 -6.33 18.57
N GLY A 236 -14.18 -5.33 18.19
CA GLY A 236 -13.64 -4.08 17.64
C GLY A 236 -13.14 -4.24 16.22
N GLY A 237 -12.01 -3.63 15.94
CA GLY A 237 -11.28 -3.66 14.68
C GLY A 237 -10.26 -2.54 14.61
N ALA A 238 -9.16 -2.74 13.93
CA ALA A 238 -8.10 -1.75 13.77
C ALA A 238 -7.57 -1.71 12.35
N SER A 239 -7.36 -0.51 11.83
CA SER A 239 -6.75 -0.28 10.52
C SER A 239 -5.25 0.00 10.62
N THR A 240 -4.76 0.39 11.81
CA THR A 240 -3.36 0.66 12.10
C THR A 240 -2.89 -0.09 13.34
N VAL A 241 -1.56 -0.28 13.45
CA VAL A 241 -0.94 -0.90 14.64
C VAL A 241 -1.27 -0.09 15.91
N GLN A 242 -1.18 1.25 15.84
CA GLN A 242 -1.44 2.12 16.99
C GLN A 242 -2.89 2.08 17.46
N GLU A 243 -3.83 2.01 16.53
CA GLU A 243 -5.25 1.85 16.85
C GLU A 243 -5.50 0.52 17.58
N GLY A 244 -4.94 -0.57 17.06
CA GLY A 244 -5.05 -1.90 17.67
C GLY A 244 -4.41 -1.97 19.05
N LEU A 245 -3.19 -1.46 19.22
CA LEU A 245 -2.51 -1.41 20.52
C LEU A 245 -3.27 -0.54 21.53
N SER A 246 -3.92 0.52 21.08
CA SER A 246 -4.74 1.34 21.98
C SER A 246 -5.96 0.57 22.47
N GLN A 247 -6.63 -0.22 21.62
CA GLN A 247 -7.74 -1.08 22.04
C GLN A 247 -7.28 -2.15 23.04
N VAL A 248 -6.12 -2.76 22.79
CA VAL A 248 -5.50 -3.74 23.71
C VAL A 248 -5.24 -3.14 25.10
N ALA A 249 -4.72 -1.91 25.17
CA ALA A 249 -4.39 -1.26 26.43
C ALA A 249 -5.60 -1.05 27.34
N PHE A 250 -6.78 -0.76 26.78
CA PHE A 250 -8.01 -0.43 27.51
C PHE A 250 -9.01 -1.57 27.67
N SER A 251 -8.73 -2.74 27.06
CA SER A 251 -9.68 -3.84 26.98
C SER A 251 -9.01 -5.19 27.28
N GLN A 252 -9.82 -6.22 27.48
CA GLN A 252 -9.35 -7.61 27.63
C GLN A 252 -9.29 -8.32 26.26
N VAL A 253 -8.69 -7.65 25.26
CA VAL A 253 -8.54 -8.17 23.91
C VAL A 253 -7.07 -8.35 23.58
N GLY A 254 -6.78 -9.14 22.55
CA GLY A 254 -5.43 -9.33 22.03
C GLY A 254 -5.29 -8.82 20.60
N LEU A 255 -4.07 -8.49 20.19
CA LEU A 255 -3.71 -8.17 18.81
C LEU A 255 -2.50 -9.02 18.41
N ILE A 256 -2.61 -9.72 17.28
CA ILE A 256 -1.48 -10.47 16.73
C ILE A 256 -0.59 -9.53 15.92
N LEU A 257 0.71 -9.56 16.22
CA LEU A 257 1.74 -8.79 15.52
C LEU A 257 2.99 -9.65 15.29
N CYS A 258 3.79 -9.34 14.29
CA CYS A 258 5.11 -9.96 14.15
C CYS A 258 6.06 -9.48 15.27
N ALA A 259 7.01 -10.29 15.65
CA ALA A 259 7.95 -10.00 16.74
C ALA A 259 8.74 -8.70 16.52
N ALA A 260 9.10 -8.37 15.28
CA ALA A 260 9.77 -7.11 14.97
C ALA A 260 8.88 -5.90 15.29
N THR A 261 7.62 -5.90 14.84
CA THR A 261 6.69 -4.82 15.17
C THR A 261 6.53 -4.68 16.68
N ALA A 262 6.44 -5.81 17.41
CA ALA A 262 6.38 -5.81 18.87
C ALA A 262 7.61 -5.13 19.49
N THR A 263 8.81 -5.40 18.99
CA THR A 263 10.05 -4.80 19.50
C THR A 263 10.07 -3.28 19.36
N TYR A 264 9.58 -2.74 18.25
CA TYR A 264 9.56 -1.28 17.99
C TYR A 264 8.29 -0.58 18.49
N SER A 265 7.30 -1.33 18.97
CA SER A 265 6.03 -0.78 19.47
C SER A 265 5.89 -0.94 21.00
N GLN A 266 7.00 -0.95 21.72
CA GLN A 266 6.99 -1.17 23.16
C GLN A 266 6.23 -0.07 23.92
N ARG A 267 5.36 -0.50 24.84
CA ARG A 267 4.56 0.34 25.73
C ARG A 267 4.55 -0.27 27.13
N SER A 268 4.50 0.58 28.13
CA SER A 268 4.48 0.13 29.54
C SER A 268 3.17 -0.54 29.98
N ASP A 269 2.10 -0.36 29.20
CA ASP A 269 0.76 -0.89 29.46
C ASP A 269 0.42 -2.15 28.64
N ILE A 270 1.38 -2.64 27.82
CA ILE A 270 1.20 -3.80 26.93
C ILE A 270 2.34 -4.80 27.13
N THR A 271 1.98 -6.08 27.16
CA THR A 271 2.90 -7.21 27.11
C THR A 271 2.77 -7.93 25.77
N PHE A 272 3.90 -8.31 25.19
CA PHE A 272 3.95 -9.12 23.97
C PHE A 272 4.31 -10.55 24.30
N VAL A 273 3.38 -11.48 24.10
CA VAL A 273 3.52 -12.89 24.42
C VAL A 273 3.79 -13.67 23.13
N PRO A 274 4.92 -14.38 22.98
CA PRO A 274 5.20 -15.20 21.80
C PRO A 274 4.12 -16.27 21.58
N ILE A 275 3.80 -16.54 20.33
CA ILE A 275 2.82 -17.56 19.94
C ILE A 275 3.54 -18.69 19.19
N ASN A 276 3.42 -19.91 19.70
CA ASN A 276 3.84 -21.12 19.01
C ASN A 276 2.69 -21.71 18.20
N GLY A 277 3.02 -22.33 17.05
CA GLY A 277 2.02 -23.03 16.21
C GLY A 277 1.36 -22.16 15.14
N LEU A 278 1.64 -20.85 15.07
CA LEU A 278 1.30 -20.02 13.91
C LEU A 278 2.43 -20.02 12.89
N PRO A 279 2.12 -19.81 11.60
CA PRO A 279 3.13 -19.53 10.59
C PRO A 279 3.96 -18.29 10.97
N GLU A 280 5.25 -18.28 10.62
CA GLU A 280 6.07 -17.09 10.75
C GLU A 280 5.54 -15.95 9.88
N SER A 281 5.53 -14.75 10.43
CA SER A 281 5.35 -13.53 9.63
C SER A 281 6.60 -13.28 8.81
N ALA A 282 6.43 -13.05 7.52
CA ALA A 282 7.52 -12.67 6.63
C ALA A 282 7.35 -11.22 6.17
N LEU A 283 8.46 -10.49 6.09
CA LEU A 283 8.54 -9.15 5.54
C LEU A 283 9.32 -9.18 4.23
N GLY A 284 8.78 -8.51 3.23
CA GLY A 284 9.40 -8.39 1.93
C GLY A 284 9.31 -6.98 1.37
N LEU A 285 10.19 -6.69 0.42
CA LEU A 285 10.08 -5.50 -0.40
C LEU A 285 9.22 -5.84 -1.62
N VAL A 286 8.13 -5.10 -1.79
CA VAL A 286 7.10 -5.34 -2.81
C VAL A 286 6.96 -4.11 -3.68
N TRP A 287 6.85 -4.28 -5.00
CA TRP A 287 6.65 -3.18 -5.94
C TRP A 287 5.81 -3.63 -7.15
N ARG A 288 5.32 -2.67 -7.93
CA ARG A 288 4.67 -2.99 -9.19
C ARG A 288 5.67 -3.53 -10.20
N THR A 289 5.36 -4.68 -10.79
CA THR A 289 6.18 -5.35 -11.79
C THR A 289 6.54 -4.42 -12.95
N GLU A 290 5.57 -3.65 -13.46
CA GLU A 290 5.76 -2.72 -14.57
C GLU A 290 6.61 -1.48 -14.23
N LEU A 291 6.75 -1.15 -12.94
CA LEU A 291 7.49 0.03 -12.46
C LEU A 291 8.86 -0.32 -11.89
N GLU A 292 9.32 -1.54 -12.09
CA GLU A 292 10.67 -1.94 -11.68
C GLU A 292 11.71 -1.06 -12.38
N SER A 293 12.61 -0.48 -11.59
CA SER A 293 13.65 0.42 -12.07
C SER A 293 15.03 0.02 -11.55
N PRO A 294 16.12 0.43 -12.23
CA PRO A 294 17.48 0.20 -11.71
C PRO A 294 17.67 0.79 -10.30
N ARG A 295 17.05 1.92 -10.00
CA ARG A 295 17.07 2.57 -8.69
C ARG A 295 16.40 1.70 -7.62
N LEU A 296 15.26 1.11 -7.93
CA LEU A 296 14.53 0.23 -7.02
C LEU A 296 15.31 -1.06 -6.75
N ARG A 297 15.93 -1.65 -7.78
CA ARG A 297 16.82 -2.81 -7.62
C ARG A 297 18.03 -2.48 -6.75
N ALA A 298 18.63 -1.30 -6.92
CA ALA A 298 19.74 -0.85 -6.08
C ALA A 298 19.31 -0.69 -4.61
N PHE A 299 18.10 -0.17 -4.36
CA PHE A 299 17.55 -0.08 -3.01
C PHE A 299 17.27 -1.45 -2.40
N ALA A 300 16.68 -2.38 -3.16
CA ALA A 300 16.48 -3.77 -2.72
C ALA A 300 17.81 -4.42 -2.30
N LYS A 301 18.87 -4.22 -3.09
CA LYS A 301 20.21 -4.70 -2.77
C LYS A 301 20.77 -4.07 -1.49
N ALA A 302 20.55 -2.77 -1.27
CA ALA A 302 20.99 -2.11 -0.03
C ALA A 302 20.30 -2.70 1.22
N ILE A 303 19.01 -3.07 1.11
CA ILE A 303 18.30 -3.79 2.18
C ILE A 303 18.91 -5.17 2.43
N GLU A 304 19.20 -5.93 1.37
CA GLU A 304 19.83 -7.26 1.47
C GLU A 304 21.18 -7.19 2.19
N GLU A 305 22.03 -6.26 1.80
CA GLU A 305 23.34 -6.03 2.41
C GLU A 305 23.24 -5.63 3.89
N ALA A 306 22.24 -4.81 4.25
CA ALA A 306 22.01 -4.41 5.63
C ALA A 306 21.53 -5.55 6.53
N HIS A 307 20.83 -6.55 5.98
CA HIS A 307 20.38 -7.73 6.72
C HIS A 307 21.43 -8.83 6.80
N SER A 308 22.38 -8.87 5.85
CA SER A 308 23.44 -9.86 5.80
C SER A 308 24.62 -9.52 6.72
N CYS A 309 24.68 -8.28 7.21
CA CYS A 309 25.70 -7.82 8.17
C CYS A 309 25.04 -7.60 9.54
N PRO A 310 25.06 -8.57 10.47
CA PRO A 310 24.61 -8.30 11.85
C PRO A 310 25.53 -7.24 12.47
N VAL A 311 24.92 -6.19 13.05
CA VAL A 311 25.58 -5.17 13.87
C VAL A 311 26.10 -5.80 15.16
#